data_679280b2da1eecd90b7165ed3aa79974
#
_entry.id   679280b2da1eecd90b7165ed3aa79974
#
_cell.length_a   1.000
_cell.length_b   1.000
_cell.length_c   1.000
_cell.angle_alpha   90.00
_cell.angle_beta   90.00
_cell.angle_gamma   90.00
#
_symmetry.space_group_name_H-M   'P 1'
#
loop_
_entity.id
_entity.type
_entity.pdbx_description
1 polymer ?
#
loop_
_entity_poly.entity_id
_entity_poly.type
_entity_poly.pdbx_seq_one_letter_code
_entity_poly.pdbx_strand_id
1 'polypeptide(L)'
;MYLAGVSMRRVESITEILWGQKVSAGTISNLNQKCFAQIEEWRSRKLTEKYPYVFVDGIFLKRCWGGSFENASVLVAIGVTEDGYREVIGTAEGLKEDTESWKNFFVWLKSRGLDGVKLIIGDKNLGMVESIGEVFPNARYQRCTVHMYRNIFSVVPHKTVKEVAKMLKAIHAQENKAAAKEKAKSVISRLREMKLNKAADKLENGLEETLTYMDFPSEHRLRIRTNNVIERVNREIKRRTRVIGTFPDGESALMLVCARLRYIASNDWSKKRYLNMKHLTDMLAKELYCEAKIS
;
A
#
# COMPACT_ATOMS: atom_id res chain seq x y z
N MET A 1 8.98 -12.71 -21.45
CA MET A 1 8.58 -11.45 -22.12
C MET A 1 7.24 -10.93 -21.63
N TYR A 2 6.12 -11.65 -21.77
CA TYR A 2 4.81 -11.17 -21.32
C TYR A 2 4.78 -10.82 -19.82
N LEU A 3 5.23 -11.71 -18.95
CA LEU A 3 5.32 -11.46 -17.49
C LEU A 3 6.29 -10.30 -17.13
N ALA A 4 7.16 -9.90 -18.05
CA ALA A 4 7.99 -8.72 -17.94
C ALA A 4 7.30 -7.44 -18.48
N GLY A 5 6.05 -7.54 -18.95
CA GLY A 5 5.22 -6.43 -19.43
C GLY A 5 5.33 -6.15 -20.93
N VAL A 6 5.68 -7.14 -21.72
CA VAL A 6 5.61 -7.05 -23.19
C VAL A 6 4.24 -7.62 -23.61
N SER A 7 3.46 -6.86 -24.40
CA SER A 7 2.17 -7.37 -24.90
C SER A 7 2.34 -8.61 -25.76
N MET A 8 1.34 -9.52 -25.78
CA MET A 8 1.41 -10.77 -26.55
C MET A 8 1.71 -10.52 -28.03
N ARG A 9 1.10 -9.52 -28.66
CA ARG A 9 1.37 -9.14 -30.06
C ARG A 9 2.82 -8.69 -30.28
N ARG A 10 3.41 -7.96 -29.34
CA ARG A 10 4.83 -7.58 -29.42
C ARG A 10 5.77 -8.75 -29.19
N VAL A 11 5.40 -9.71 -28.34
CA VAL A 11 6.18 -10.95 -28.17
C VAL A 11 6.25 -11.71 -29.49
N GLU A 12 5.13 -11.81 -30.21
CA GLU A 12 5.08 -12.43 -31.54
C GLU A 12 6.06 -11.76 -32.52
N SER A 13 6.03 -10.43 -32.62
CA SER A 13 6.96 -9.67 -33.48
C SER A 13 8.43 -9.82 -33.06
N ILE A 14 8.70 -9.80 -31.75
CA ILE A 14 10.07 -9.96 -31.23
C ILE A 14 10.61 -11.35 -31.50
N THR A 15 9.81 -12.41 -31.38
CA THR A 15 10.23 -13.78 -31.67
C THR A 15 10.51 -13.99 -33.14
N GLU A 16 9.73 -13.36 -34.01
CA GLU A 16 9.98 -13.35 -35.45
C GLU A 16 11.34 -12.70 -35.80
N ILE A 17 11.62 -11.52 -35.21
CA ILE A 17 12.88 -10.79 -35.46
C ILE A 17 14.09 -11.55 -34.90
N LEU A 18 13.99 -12.12 -33.68
CA LEU A 18 15.14 -12.74 -33.02
C LEU A 18 15.41 -14.16 -33.46
N TRP A 19 14.37 -14.92 -33.82
CA TRP A 19 14.48 -16.36 -34.10
C TRP A 19 13.94 -16.78 -35.49
N GLY A 20 13.45 -15.82 -36.27
CA GLY A 20 12.87 -16.10 -37.58
C GLY A 20 11.56 -16.89 -37.52
N GLN A 21 10.97 -17.07 -36.35
CA GLN A 21 9.72 -17.82 -36.17
C GLN A 21 8.75 -17.04 -35.28
N LYS A 22 7.49 -17.01 -35.74
CA LYS A 22 6.39 -16.41 -34.95
C LYS A 22 5.92 -17.38 -33.90
N VAL A 23 6.00 -16.97 -32.63
CA VAL A 23 5.29 -17.65 -31.54
C VAL A 23 3.90 -17.02 -31.42
N SER A 24 2.85 -17.80 -31.71
CA SER A 24 1.49 -17.29 -31.74
C SER A 24 1.04 -16.76 -30.36
N ALA A 25 0.10 -15.82 -30.34
CA ALA A 25 -0.48 -15.30 -29.10
C ALA A 25 -1.12 -16.42 -28.24
N GLY A 26 -1.72 -17.43 -28.87
CA GLY A 26 -2.27 -18.62 -28.18
C GLY A 26 -1.17 -19.44 -27.49
N THR A 27 -0.04 -19.67 -28.17
CA THR A 27 1.11 -20.38 -27.56
C THR A 27 1.66 -19.60 -26.36
N ILE A 28 1.77 -18.27 -26.47
CA ILE A 28 2.22 -17.40 -25.37
C ILE A 28 1.24 -17.48 -24.20
N SER A 29 -0.07 -17.44 -24.46
CA SER A 29 -1.10 -17.59 -23.43
C SER A 29 -0.98 -18.92 -22.69
N ASN A 30 -0.85 -20.03 -23.41
CA ASN A 30 -0.69 -21.36 -22.82
C ASN A 30 0.60 -21.48 -21.97
N LEU A 31 1.71 -20.88 -22.43
CA LEU A 31 2.95 -20.84 -21.66
C LEU A 31 2.82 -20.00 -20.38
N ASN A 32 2.10 -18.89 -20.44
CA ASN A 32 1.81 -18.08 -19.25
C ASN A 32 0.95 -18.83 -18.23
N GLN A 33 -0.08 -19.55 -18.68
CA GLN A 33 -0.91 -20.39 -17.80
C GLN A 33 -0.09 -21.44 -17.05
N LYS A 34 0.91 -22.06 -17.70
CA LYS A 34 1.84 -22.98 -17.03
C LYS A 34 2.64 -22.32 -15.92
N CYS A 35 2.95 -21.03 -16.04
CA CYS A 35 3.63 -20.26 -15.00
C CYS A 35 2.70 -19.86 -13.83
N PHE A 36 1.38 -19.87 -14.04
CA PHE A 36 0.41 -19.44 -13.02
C PHE A 36 0.48 -20.29 -11.75
N ALA A 37 0.67 -21.61 -11.88
CA ALA A 37 0.81 -22.49 -10.73
C ALA A 37 1.97 -22.08 -9.80
N GLN A 38 3.14 -21.75 -10.38
CA GLN A 38 4.31 -21.31 -9.61
C GLN A 38 4.12 -19.91 -9.01
N ILE A 39 3.38 -19.04 -9.70
CA ILE A 39 3.06 -17.70 -9.21
C ILE A 39 2.06 -17.81 -8.06
N GLU A 40 1.06 -18.68 -8.19
CA GLU A 40 0.06 -18.93 -7.15
C GLU A 40 0.67 -19.57 -5.91
N GLU A 41 1.58 -20.53 -6.05
CA GLU A 41 2.34 -21.10 -4.95
C GLU A 41 3.11 -20.00 -4.18
N TRP A 42 3.78 -19.09 -4.90
CA TRP A 42 4.46 -17.97 -4.28
C TRP A 42 3.49 -17.01 -3.60
N ARG A 43 2.34 -16.72 -4.20
CA ARG A 43 1.31 -15.81 -3.68
C ARG A 43 0.69 -16.36 -2.41
N SER A 44 0.39 -17.67 -2.39
CA SER A 44 -0.29 -18.36 -1.29
C SER A 44 0.64 -18.93 -0.23
N ARG A 45 1.96 -18.73 -0.36
CA ARG A 45 2.94 -19.26 0.58
C ARG A 45 2.63 -18.87 2.03
N LYS A 46 2.98 -19.74 2.98
CA LYS A 46 2.87 -19.46 4.41
C LYS A 46 3.80 -18.29 4.79
N LEU A 47 3.33 -17.40 5.64
CA LEU A 47 4.12 -16.32 6.24
C LEU A 47 4.68 -16.84 7.55
N THR A 48 5.98 -16.85 7.70
CA THR A 48 6.69 -17.42 8.87
C THR A 48 7.26 -16.36 9.80
N GLU A 49 7.39 -15.14 9.31
CA GLU A 49 7.90 -14.01 10.06
C GLU A 49 6.77 -13.22 10.73
N LYS A 50 7.11 -12.44 11.76
CA LYS A 50 6.22 -11.40 12.29
C LYS A 50 6.44 -10.10 11.53
N TYR A 51 5.34 -9.35 11.32
CA TYR A 51 5.34 -8.13 10.53
C TYR A 51 4.75 -6.95 11.33
N PRO A 52 5.57 -6.29 12.17
CA PRO A 52 5.07 -5.15 12.98
C PRO A 52 4.47 -4.01 12.17
N TYR A 53 4.97 -3.77 10.95
CA TYR A 53 4.44 -2.75 10.06
C TYR A 53 3.96 -3.38 8.76
N VAL A 54 2.73 -3.04 8.35
CA VAL A 54 2.11 -3.51 7.12
C VAL A 54 1.62 -2.32 6.31
N PHE A 55 2.09 -2.20 5.06
CA PHE A 55 1.63 -1.21 4.10
C PHE A 55 0.63 -1.86 3.17
N VAL A 56 -0.52 -1.20 2.94
CA VAL A 56 -1.58 -1.71 2.08
C VAL A 56 -2.05 -0.65 1.09
N ASP A 57 -2.42 -1.07 -0.11
CA ASP A 57 -2.94 -0.19 -1.17
C ASP A 57 -3.71 -0.99 -2.21
N GLY A 58 -4.59 -0.33 -2.96
CA GLY A 58 -5.30 -0.89 -4.10
C GLY A 58 -4.74 -0.37 -5.43
N ILE A 59 -4.69 -1.23 -6.43
CA ILE A 59 -4.33 -0.88 -7.79
C ILE A 59 -5.53 -1.15 -8.70
N PHE A 60 -6.01 -0.13 -9.41
CA PHE A 60 -7.05 -0.30 -10.42
C PHE A 60 -6.44 -0.63 -11.77
N LEU A 61 -6.89 -1.72 -12.36
CA LEU A 61 -6.55 -2.18 -13.71
C LEU A 61 -7.82 -2.30 -14.55
N LYS A 62 -7.72 -2.07 -15.85
CA LYS A 62 -8.85 -2.23 -16.76
C LYS A 62 -8.98 -3.69 -17.18
N ARG A 63 -10.17 -4.28 -17.01
CA ARG A 63 -10.54 -5.57 -17.58
C ARG A 63 -11.69 -5.42 -18.57
N CYS A 64 -11.80 -6.34 -19.50
CA CYS A 64 -12.95 -6.47 -20.39
C CYS A 64 -13.80 -7.65 -19.92
N TRP A 65 -15.07 -7.41 -19.61
CA TRP A 65 -16.03 -8.44 -19.20
C TRP A 65 -17.30 -8.29 -20.02
N GLY A 66 -17.71 -9.35 -20.74
CA GLY A 66 -18.94 -9.31 -21.55
C GLY A 66 -19.02 -8.18 -22.55
N GLY A 67 -17.87 -7.69 -23.08
CA GLY A 67 -17.81 -6.55 -23.99
C GLY A 67 -17.81 -5.17 -23.34
N SER A 68 -17.93 -5.08 -22.01
CA SER A 68 -17.81 -3.83 -21.23
C SER A 68 -16.44 -3.72 -20.56
N PHE A 69 -15.99 -2.47 -20.36
CA PHE A 69 -14.72 -2.20 -19.65
C PHE A 69 -15.03 -1.89 -18.18
N GLU A 70 -14.46 -2.68 -17.31
CA GLU A 70 -14.56 -2.49 -15.88
C GLU A 70 -13.19 -2.30 -15.22
N ASN A 71 -13.19 -1.72 -14.02
CA ASN A 71 -11.98 -1.65 -13.21
C ASN A 71 -11.91 -2.90 -12.31
N ALA A 72 -10.84 -3.70 -12.47
CA ALA A 72 -10.46 -4.70 -11.49
C ALA A 72 -9.55 -4.04 -10.45
N SER A 73 -9.89 -4.17 -9.18
CA SER A 73 -9.00 -3.76 -8.08
C SER A 73 -8.08 -4.92 -7.74
N VAL A 74 -6.80 -4.65 -7.57
CA VAL A 74 -5.82 -5.60 -7.05
C VAL A 74 -5.26 -5.03 -5.75
N LEU A 75 -5.56 -5.69 -4.64
CA LEU A 75 -5.08 -5.33 -3.32
C LEU A 75 -3.66 -5.87 -3.13
N VAL A 76 -2.78 -5.05 -2.57
CA VAL A 76 -1.37 -5.39 -2.32
C VAL A 76 -1.01 -5.09 -0.88
N ALA A 77 -0.27 -5.98 -0.24
CA ALA A 77 0.29 -5.78 1.10
C ALA A 77 1.81 -6.03 1.10
N ILE A 78 2.52 -5.13 1.74
CA ILE A 78 3.96 -5.20 1.99
C ILE A 78 4.17 -5.15 3.49
N GLY A 79 4.83 -6.18 4.05
CA GLY A 79 5.23 -6.24 5.45
C GLY A 79 6.67 -5.78 5.67
N VAL A 80 6.96 -5.32 6.89
CA VAL A 80 8.31 -5.14 7.40
C VAL A 80 8.50 -6.15 8.52
N THR A 81 9.49 -7.03 8.36
CA THR A 81 9.80 -8.10 9.34
C THR A 81 10.40 -7.54 10.64
N GLU A 82 10.46 -8.35 11.70
CA GLU A 82 11.13 -7.98 12.95
C GLU A 82 12.63 -7.67 12.77
N ASP A 83 13.25 -8.18 11.71
CA ASP A 83 14.64 -7.85 11.34
C ASP A 83 14.76 -6.56 10.52
N GLY A 84 13.62 -5.99 10.12
CA GLY A 84 13.55 -4.71 9.40
C GLY A 84 13.67 -4.82 7.89
N TYR A 85 13.47 -5.99 7.31
CA TYR A 85 13.41 -6.19 5.86
C TYR A 85 11.99 -6.07 5.32
N ARG A 86 11.86 -5.69 4.06
CA ARG A 86 10.55 -5.60 3.39
C ARG A 86 10.24 -6.89 2.66
N GLU A 87 9.01 -7.30 2.77
CA GLU A 87 8.49 -8.46 2.06
C GLU A 87 7.14 -8.17 1.43
N VAL A 88 6.90 -8.64 0.20
CA VAL A 88 5.56 -8.66 -0.38
C VAL A 88 4.82 -9.82 0.27
N ILE A 89 3.89 -9.51 1.19
CA ILE A 89 3.19 -10.52 1.98
C ILE A 89 1.89 -10.98 1.35
N GLY A 90 1.33 -10.21 0.41
CA GLY A 90 0.11 -10.66 -0.28
C GLY A 90 -0.35 -9.74 -1.37
N THR A 91 -1.13 -10.34 -2.27
CA THR A 91 -1.91 -9.64 -3.28
C THR A 91 -3.13 -10.49 -3.63
N ALA A 92 -4.26 -9.85 -3.81
CA ALA A 92 -5.52 -10.49 -4.17
C ALA A 92 -6.35 -9.60 -5.09
N GLU A 93 -7.23 -10.19 -5.87
CA GLU A 93 -8.24 -9.44 -6.60
C GLU A 93 -9.32 -8.98 -5.60
N GLY A 94 -9.68 -7.68 -5.69
CA GLY A 94 -10.88 -7.13 -5.05
C GLY A 94 -11.87 -6.78 -6.14
N LEU A 95 -13.13 -7.14 -5.97
CA LEU A 95 -14.19 -6.74 -6.91
C LEU A 95 -14.33 -5.22 -6.94
N LYS A 96 -14.24 -4.60 -5.77
CA LYS A 96 -14.15 -3.15 -5.53
C LYS A 96 -13.25 -2.93 -4.31
N GLU A 97 -12.85 -1.69 -4.03
CA GLU A 97 -12.24 -1.35 -2.72
C GLU A 97 -13.33 -1.16 -1.66
N ASP A 98 -14.18 -2.17 -1.47
CA ASP A 98 -15.24 -2.19 -0.47
C ASP A 98 -14.79 -2.92 0.82
N THR A 99 -15.61 -2.84 1.84
CA THR A 99 -15.33 -3.45 3.16
C THR A 99 -15.13 -4.96 3.04
N GLU A 100 -15.92 -5.63 2.21
CA GLU A 100 -15.85 -7.10 2.06
C GLU A 100 -14.54 -7.54 1.41
N SER A 101 -14.10 -6.87 0.35
CA SER A 101 -12.83 -7.18 -0.32
C SER A 101 -11.64 -6.99 0.61
N TRP A 102 -11.60 -5.91 1.39
CA TRP A 102 -10.55 -5.68 2.38
C TRP A 102 -10.59 -6.71 3.51
N LYS A 103 -11.77 -7.02 4.04
CA LYS A 103 -11.95 -8.02 5.09
C LYS A 103 -11.46 -9.38 4.63
N ASN A 104 -11.90 -9.85 3.48
CA ASN A 104 -11.49 -11.12 2.90
C ASN A 104 -9.96 -11.17 2.66
N PHE A 105 -9.37 -10.06 2.19
CA PHE A 105 -7.94 -9.95 2.01
C PHE A 105 -7.17 -10.06 3.33
N PHE A 106 -7.60 -9.37 4.38
CA PHE A 106 -6.95 -9.44 5.70
C PHE A 106 -7.14 -10.81 6.38
N VAL A 107 -8.33 -11.41 6.28
CA VAL A 107 -8.59 -12.78 6.76
C VAL A 107 -7.69 -13.78 6.05
N TRP A 108 -7.55 -13.66 4.73
CA TRP A 108 -6.66 -14.49 3.94
C TRP A 108 -5.18 -14.30 4.34
N LEU A 109 -4.70 -13.08 4.56
CA LEU A 109 -3.35 -12.84 5.05
C LEU A 109 -3.13 -13.48 6.42
N LYS A 110 -4.10 -13.36 7.33
CA LYS A 110 -4.05 -13.96 8.67
C LYS A 110 -4.04 -15.49 8.62
N SER A 111 -4.84 -16.11 7.75
CA SER A 111 -4.86 -17.57 7.56
C SER A 111 -3.53 -18.13 7.04
N ARG A 112 -2.75 -17.29 6.32
CA ARG A 112 -1.41 -17.63 5.85
C ARG A 112 -0.32 -17.40 6.88
N GLY A 113 -0.65 -16.89 8.07
CA GLY A 113 0.28 -16.69 9.17
C GLY A 113 0.72 -15.24 9.38
N LEU A 114 0.02 -14.24 8.83
CA LEU A 114 0.31 -12.83 9.15
C LEU A 114 0.08 -12.57 10.64
N ASP A 115 1.13 -12.27 11.37
CA ASP A 115 1.13 -12.07 12.82
C ASP A 115 2.04 -10.89 13.23
N GLY A 116 1.89 -10.47 14.50
CA GLY A 116 2.73 -9.43 15.11
C GLY A 116 2.42 -8.01 14.66
N VAL A 117 1.32 -7.79 13.91
CA VAL A 117 0.98 -6.48 13.32
C VAL A 117 0.69 -5.45 14.41
N LYS A 118 1.46 -4.35 14.41
CA LYS A 118 1.30 -3.19 15.31
C LYS A 118 0.73 -1.97 14.60
N LEU A 119 1.06 -1.79 13.31
CA LEU A 119 0.62 -0.64 12.52
C LEU A 119 0.32 -1.06 11.08
N ILE A 120 -0.87 -0.69 10.62
CA ILE A 120 -1.24 -0.80 9.20
C ILE A 120 -1.27 0.60 8.59
N ILE A 121 -0.55 0.78 7.49
CA ILE A 121 -0.38 2.06 6.81
C ILE A 121 -1.07 1.99 5.44
N GLY A 122 -2.00 2.89 5.17
CA GLY A 122 -2.73 2.93 3.90
C GLY A 122 -3.35 4.29 3.59
N ASP A 123 -4.05 4.39 2.45
CA ASP A 123 -4.95 5.52 2.21
C ASP A 123 -6.27 5.32 2.95
N LYS A 124 -7.02 6.39 3.17
CA LYS A 124 -8.33 6.29 3.84
C LYS A 124 -9.37 5.70 2.89
N ASN A 125 -9.66 4.43 3.12
CA ASN A 125 -10.84 3.76 2.61
C ASN A 125 -11.64 3.27 3.83
N LEU A 126 -12.92 3.65 3.94
CA LEU A 126 -13.73 3.33 5.11
C LEU A 126 -13.81 1.82 5.33
N GLY A 127 -14.03 1.04 4.27
CA GLY A 127 -14.09 -0.41 4.35
C GLY A 127 -12.79 -1.05 4.83
N MET A 128 -11.63 -0.49 4.44
CA MET A 128 -10.34 -0.96 4.92
C MET A 128 -10.18 -0.69 6.43
N VAL A 129 -10.53 0.50 6.91
CA VAL A 129 -10.38 0.87 8.32
C VAL A 129 -11.26 0.00 9.22
N GLU A 130 -12.51 -0.22 8.82
CA GLU A 130 -13.44 -1.12 9.51
C GLU A 130 -12.88 -2.54 9.58
N SER A 131 -12.40 -3.07 8.45
CA SER A 131 -11.82 -4.41 8.36
C SER A 131 -10.55 -4.58 9.21
N ILE A 132 -9.74 -3.53 9.39
CA ILE A 132 -8.58 -3.55 10.30
C ILE A 132 -9.05 -3.77 11.73
N GLY A 133 -10.07 -3.03 12.19
CA GLY A 133 -10.60 -3.16 13.55
C GLY A 133 -11.15 -4.56 13.84
N GLU A 134 -11.77 -5.20 12.86
CA GLU A 134 -12.32 -6.56 13.02
C GLU A 134 -11.23 -7.65 12.99
N VAL A 135 -10.29 -7.58 12.05
CA VAL A 135 -9.32 -8.67 11.82
C VAL A 135 -8.06 -8.51 12.68
N PHE A 136 -7.63 -7.28 12.91
CA PHE A 136 -6.42 -6.93 13.69
C PHE A 136 -6.74 -5.92 14.80
N PRO A 137 -7.54 -6.29 15.82
CA PRO A 137 -8.00 -5.35 16.86
C PRO A 137 -6.87 -4.69 17.65
N ASN A 138 -5.70 -5.32 17.71
CA ASN A 138 -4.52 -4.79 18.40
C ASN A 138 -3.61 -3.94 17.48
N ALA A 139 -3.91 -3.85 16.19
CA ALA A 139 -3.15 -3.04 15.25
C ALA A 139 -3.72 -1.63 15.17
N ARG A 140 -2.83 -0.62 15.16
CA ARG A 140 -3.22 0.76 14.92
C ARG A 140 -3.28 1.03 13.41
N TYR A 141 -4.08 2.00 13.01
CA TYR A 141 -4.14 2.48 11.65
C TYR A 141 -3.41 3.80 11.50
N GLN A 142 -2.58 3.93 10.47
CA GLN A 142 -1.94 5.17 10.03
C GLN A 142 -2.44 5.56 8.66
N ARG A 143 -3.12 6.67 8.56
CA ARG A 143 -3.46 7.26 7.27
C ARG A 143 -2.23 7.88 6.63
N CYS A 144 -1.98 7.58 5.36
CA CYS A 144 -0.88 8.18 4.60
C CYS A 144 -1.01 9.71 4.56
N THR A 145 0.01 10.40 5.10
CA THR A 145 0.02 11.88 5.16
C THR A 145 0.00 12.52 3.77
N VAL A 146 0.61 11.88 2.77
CA VAL A 146 0.64 12.39 1.38
C VAL A 146 -0.75 12.35 0.76
N HIS A 147 -1.50 11.25 0.94
CA HIS A 147 -2.87 11.14 0.47
C HIS A 147 -3.80 12.12 1.18
N MET A 148 -3.63 12.29 2.49
CA MET A 148 -4.36 13.31 3.26
C MET A 148 -4.12 14.72 2.67
N TYR A 149 -2.87 15.07 2.37
CA TYR A 149 -2.54 16.35 1.76
C TYR A 149 -3.18 16.53 0.39
N ARG A 150 -3.12 15.51 -0.48
CA ARG A 150 -3.80 15.52 -1.79
C ARG A 150 -5.30 15.75 -1.65
N ASN A 151 -5.92 15.09 -0.67
CA ASN A 151 -7.35 15.26 -0.38
C ASN A 151 -7.69 16.68 0.10
N ILE A 152 -6.82 17.33 0.87
CA ILE A 152 -7.00 18.72 1.27
C ILE A 152 -6.78 19.64 0.05
N PHE A 153 -5.72 19.43 -0.73
CA PHE A 153 -5.44 20.25 -1.90
C PHE A 153 -6.52 20.20 -2.97
N SER A 154 -7.28 19.10 -3.08
CA SER A 154 -8.39 18.99 -4.04
C SER A 154 -9.53 19.99 -3.80
N VAL A 155 -9.59 20.61 -2.62
CA VAL A 155 -10.62 21.61 -2.25
C VAL A 155 -10.01 23.00 -2.00
N VAL A 156 -8.72 23.18 -2.31
CA VAL A 156 -7.99 24.43 -2.14
C VAL A 156 -7.74 25.07 -3.51
N PRO A 157 -7.97 26.40 -3.70
CA PRO A 157 -7.63 27.10 -4.93
C PRO A 157 -6.12 26.96 -5.25
N HIS A 158 -5.79 26.74 -6.52
CA HIS A 158 -4.42 26.47 -6.96
C HIS A 158 -3.39 27.50 -6.47
N LYS A 159 -3.79 28.78 -6.40
CA LYS A 159 -2.92 29.89 -5.95
C LYS A 159 -2.48 29.74 -4.48
N THR A 160 -3.31 29.15 -3.62
CA THR A 160 -3.08 29.01 -2.17
C THR A 160 -2.52 27.67 -1.76
N VAL A 161 -2.45 26.68 -2.67
CA VAL A 161 -1.93 25.31 -2.36
C VAL A 161 -0.54 25.34 -1.75
N LYS A 162 0.36 26.21 -2.23
CA LYS A 162 1.74 26.30 -1.69
C LYS A 162 1.76 26.77 -0.23
N GLU A 163 0.90 27.71 0.14
CA GLU A 163 0.77 28.23 1.50
C GLU A 163 0.19 27.15 2.42
N VAL A 164 -0.93 26.53 2.01
CA VAL A 164 -1.56 25.44 2.75
C VAL A 164 -0.60 24.26 2.94
N ALA A 165 0.19 23.92 1.92
CA ALA A 165 1.19 22.85 2.02
C ALA A 165 2.26 23.15 3.09
N LYS A 166 2.69 24.40 3.24
CA LYS A 166 3.62 24.80 4.32
C LYS A 166 2.98 24.62 5.70
N MET A 167 1.72 25.03 5.84
CA MET A 167 0.97 24.88 7.11
C MET A 167 0.80 23.39 7.49
N LEU A 168 0.39 22.53 6.54
CA LEU A 168 0.24 21.11 6.80
C LEU A 168 1.58 20.44 7.16
N LYS A 169 2.66 20.78 6.46
CA LYS A 169 4.00 20.27 6.80
C LYS A 169 4.43 20.67 8.21
N ALA A 170 4.09 21.89 8.65
CA ALA A 170 4.43 22.36 9.99
C ALA A 170 3.77 21.52 11.10
N ILE A 171 2.58 20.93 10.87
CA ILE A 171 1.95 20.01 11.81
C ILE A 171 2.80 18.75 11.98
N HIS A 172 3.23 18.14 10.89
CA HIS A 172 4.00 16.89 10.91
C HIS A 172 5.50 17.09 11.17
N ALA A 173 5.94 18.33 11.33
CA ALA A 173 7.30 18.68 11.75
C ALA A 173 7.46 18.83 13.27
N GLN A 174 6.36 18.69 14.03
CA GLN A 174 6.40 18.79 15.49
C GLN A 174 7.07 17.56 16.11
N GLU A 175 7.65 17.74 17.29
CA GLU A 175 8.42 16.71 18.00
C GLU A 175 7.56 15.58 18.53
N ASN A 176 6.35 15.91 18.98
CA ASN A 176 5.42 14.96 19.58
C ASN A 176 3.98 15.19 19.15
N LYS A 177 3.12 14.22 19.44
CA LYS A 177 1.71 14.22 19.04
C LYS A 177 0.91 15.37 19.67
N ALA A 178 1.21 15.77 20.91
CA ALA A 178 0.51 16.87 21.60
C ALA A 178 0.82 18.21 20.90
N ALA A 179 2.09 18.51 20.63
CA ALA A 179 2.51 19.70 19.90
C ALA A 179 1.94 19.71 18.47
N ALA A 180 1.87 18.55 17.81
CA ALA A 180 1.27 18.43 16.49
C ALA A 180 -0.23 18.75 16.50
N LYS A 181 -0.97 18.29 17.51
CA LYS A 181 -2.39 18.62 17.69
C LYS A 181 -2.61 20.12 17.95
N GLU A 182 -1.81 20.74 18.81
CA GLU A 182 -1.90 22.20 19.06
C GLU A 182 -1.58 22.99 17.77
N LYS A 183 -0.54 22.59 17.04
CA LYS A 183 -0.23 23.19 15.75
C LYS A 183 -1.36 23.03 14.74
N ALA A 184 -2.01 21.86 14.73
CA ALA A 184 -3.15 21.60 13.85
C ALA A 184 -4.35 22.51 14.17
N LYS A 185 -4.67 22.75 15.45
CA LYS A 185 -5.72 23.71 15.85
C LYS A 185 -5.45 25.11 15.29
N SER A 186 -4.21 25.58 15.40
CA SER A 186 -3.81 26.88 14.83
C SER A 186 -3.95 26.92 13.31
N VAL A 187 -3.59 25.82 12.63
CA VAL A 187 -3.72 25.70 11.18
C VAL A 187 -5.19 25.65 10.75
N ILE A 188 -6.03 24.91 11.47
CA ILE A 188 -7.48 24.84 11.21
C ILE A 188 -8.12 26.23 11.34
N SER A 189 -7.79 26.98 12.40
CA SER A 189 -8.28 28.36 12.59
C SER A 189 -7.84 29.25 11.42
N ARG A 190 -6.57 29.16 11.02
CA ARG A 190 -6.04 29.93 9.89
C ARG A 190 -6.72 29.57 8.56
N LEU A 191 -7.00 28.30 8.30
CA LEU A 191 -7.73 27.89 7.11
C LEU A 191 -9.15 28.46 7.08
N ARG A 192 -9.83 28.53 8.23
CA ARG A 192 -11.16 29.15 8.36
C ARG A 192 -11.14 30.66 8.14
N GLU A 193 -10.14 31.38 8.66
CA GLU A 193 -9.91 32.81 8.38
C GLU A 193 -9.70 33.05 6.88
N MET A 194 -8.99 32.14 6.18
CA MET A 194 -8.79 32.18 4.74
C MET A 194 -10.04 31.77 3.95
N LYS A 195 -11.18 31.51 4.59
CA LYS A 195 -12.43 31.02 4.02
C LYS A 195 -12.29 29.64 3.32
N LEU A 196 -11.31 28.83 3.72
CA LEU A 196 -11.04 27.48 3.23
C LEU A 196 -11.71 26.42 4.13
N ASN A 197 -12.99 26.58 4.44
CA ASN A 197 -13.72 25.75 5.40
C ASN A 197 -13.64 24.25 5.07
N LYS A 198 -13.85 23.87 3.80
CA LYS A 198 -13.75 22.46 3.35
C LYS A 198 -12.37 21.84 3.60
N ALA A 199 -11.32 22.64 3.51
CA ALA A 199 -9.96 22.19 3.80
C ALA A 199 -9.74 22.03 5.31
N ALA A 200 -10.27 22.96 6.11
CA ALA A 200 -10.26 22.87 7.57
C ALA A 200 -10.99 21.62 8.08
N ASP A 201 -12.20 21.38 7.57
CA ASP A 201 -13.01 20.22 7.96
C ASP A 201 -12.33 18.90 7.58
N LYS A 202 -11.73 18.80 6.37
CA LYS A 202 -10.94 17.62 5.96
C LYS A 202 -9.72 17.39 6.86
N LEU A 203 -9.05 18.47 7.29
CA LEU A 203 -7.92 18.37 8.21
C LEU A 203 -8.38 17.90 9.58
N GLU A 204 -9.41 18.52 10.14
CA GLU A 204 -9.97 18.20 11.45
C GLU A 204 -10.42 16.73 11.54
N ASN A 205 -11.21 16.28 10.56
CA ASN A 205 -11.75 14.90 10.50
C ASN A 205 -10.70 13.81 10.23
N GLY A 206 -9.52 14.16 9.73
CA GLY A 206 -8.48 13.17 9.39
C GLY A 206 -7.22 13.27 10.22
N LEU A 207 -7.13 14.22 11.15
CA LEU A 207 -5.91 14.53 11.87
C LEU A 207 -5.39 13.36 12.70
N GLU A 208 -6.24 12.77 13.54
CA GLU A 208 -5.83 11.71 14.47
C GLU A 208 -5.21 10.51 13.73
N GLU A 209 -5.85 10.07 12.65
CA GLU A 209 -5.38 8.96 11.83
C GLU A 209 -4.02 9.25 11.16
N THR A 210 -3.71 10.52 10.90
CA THR A 210 -2.42 10.91 10.28
C THR A 210 -1.30 11.11 11.28
N LEU A 211 -1.59 11.17 12.58
CA LEU A 211 -0.62 11.35 13.65
C LEU A 211 -0.29 10.06 14.41
N THR A 212 -0.90 8.92 14.04
CA THR A 212 -0.67 7.63 14.70
C THR A 212 0.80 7.21 14.67
N TYR A 213 1.55 7.54 13.60
CA TYR A 213 2.97 7.25 13.49
C TYR A 213 3.83 7.89 14.61
N MET A 214 3.34 8.95 15.25
CA MET A 214 4.05 9.62 16.35
C MET A 214 4.08 8.81 17.64
N ASP A 215 3.22 7.80 17.74
CA ASP A 215 3.19 6.84 18.86
C ASP A 215 4.24 5.71 18.66
N PHE A 216 5.09 5.80 17.65
CA PHE A 216 6.15 4.85 17.30
C PHE A 216 7.53 5.53 17.35
N PRO A 217 8.63 4.74 17.38
CA PRO A 217 9.98 5.29 17.49
C PRO A 217 10.26 6.40 16.47
N SER A 218 10.92 7.48 16.92
CA SER A 218 11.23 8.67 16.11
C SER A 218 11.98 8.32 14.82
N GLU A 219 12.88 7.34 14.88
CA GLU A 219 13.69 6.84 13.76
C GLU A 219 12.85 6.17 12.67
N HIS A 220 11.67 5.64 13.04
CA HIS A 220 10.77 4.99 12.10
C HIS A 220 9.79 5.97 11.43
N ARG A 221 9.47 7.08 12.11
CA ARG A 221 8.39 8.02 11.74
C ARG A 221 8.41 8.45 10.28
N LEU A 222 9.61 8.77 9.75
CA LEU A 222 9.76 9.20 8.36
C LEU A 222 9.29 8.12 7.36
N ARG A 223 9.46 6.85 7.70
CA ARG A 223 9.15 5.70 6.85
C ARG A 223 7.71 5.24 6.97
N ILE A 224 7.11 5.34 8.18
CA ILE A 224 5.78 4.78 8.46
C ILE A 224 4.65 5.82 8.36
N ARG A 225 4.94 7.12 8.26
CA ARG A 225 3.91 8.16 8.08
C ARG A 225 3.33 8.24 6.67
N THR A 226 3.93 7.56 5.69
CA THR A 226 3.54 7.61 4.28
C THR A 226 3.51 6.22 3.67
N ASN A 227 2.72 6.04 2.62
CA ASN A 227 2.61 4.81 1.85
C ASN A 227 3.63 4.72 0.69
N ASN A 228 4.74 5.47 0.75
CA ASN A 228 5.71 5.58 -0.33
C ASN A 228 6.33 4.23 -0.74
N VAL A 229 6.44 3.27 0.18
CA VAL A 229 6.96 1.92 -0.09
C VAL A 229 6.12 1.24 -1.17
N ILE A 230 4.82 1.20 -0.96
CA ILE A 230 3.90 0.52 -1.86
C ILE A 230 3.62 1.38 -3.10
N GLU A 231 3.59 2.72 -2.98
CA GLU A 231 3.42 3.61 -4.14
C GLU A 231 4.52 3.42 -5.20
N ARG A 232 5.76 3.18 -4.78
CA ARG A 232 6.87 2.88 -5.71
C ARG A 232 6.65 1.57 -6.45
N VAL A 233 6.22 0.55 -5.75
CA VAL A 233 5.88 -0.77 -6.32
C VAL A 233 4.70 -0.64 -7.27
N ASN A 234 3.63 0.03 -6.85
CA ASN A 234 2.44 0.28 -7.66
C ASN A 234 2.74 1.06 -8.94
N ARG A 235 3.68 2.02 -8.88
CA ARG A 235 4.14 2.76 -10.07
C ARG A 235 4.83 1.84 -11.08
N GLU A 236 5.66 0.92 -10.59
CA GLU A 236 6.33 -0.06 -11.44
C GLU A 236 5.32 -1.04 -12.06
N ILE A 237 4.32 -1.49 -11.29
CA ILE A 237 3.23 -2.33 -11.81
C ILE A 237 2.45 -1.57 -12.88
N LYS A 238 1.99 -0.34 -12.59
CA LYS A 238 1.23 0.50 -13.54
C LYS A 238 2.01 0.78 -14.82
N ARG A 239 3.33 0.95 -14.74
CA ARG A 239 4.19 1.13 -15.93
C ARG A 239 4.14 -0.08 -16.86
N ARG A 240 4.07 -1.30 -16.30
CA ARG A 240 4.04 -2.55 -17.05
C ARG A 240 2.64 -2.89 -17.55
N THR A 241 1.62 -2.73 -16.71
CA THR A 241 0.24 -3.03 -17.07
C THR A 241 -0.32 -2.07 -18.12
N ARG A 242 0.13 -0.80 -18.14
CA ARG A 242 -0.27 0.20 -19.15
C ARG A 242 0.07 -0.24 -20.58
N VAL A 243 1.15 -0.99 -20.80
CA VAL A 243 1.56 -1.47 -22.11
C VAL A 243 0.61 -2.55 -22.64
N ILE A 244 0.01 -3.33 -21.74
CA ILE A 244 -0.95 -4.40 -22.09
C ILE A 244 -2.32 -3.79 -22.39
N GLY A 245 -2.68 -2.70 -21.71
CA GLY A 245 -3.94 -1.99 -21.88
C GLY A 245 -5.06 -2.64 -21.05
N THR A 246 -5.78 -3.59 -21.63
CA THR A 246 -6.94 -4.24 -21.00
C THR A 246 -6.68 -5.74 -20.82
N PHE A 247 -7.07 -6.29 -19.68
CA PHE A 247 -6.98 -7.71 -19.39
C PHE A 247 -8.27 -8.42 -19.76
N PRO A 248 -8.21 -9.70 -20.21
CA PRO A 248 -9.41 -10.47 -20.52
C PRO A 248 -10.26 -10.75 -19.26
N ASP A 249 -9.60 -10.93 -18.14
CA ASP A 249 -10.21 -11.26 -16.84
C ASP A 249 -9.37 -10.74 -15.66
N GLY A 250 -9.91 -10.85 -14.44
CA GLY A 250 -9.24 -10.43 -13.22
C GLY A 250 -8.05 -11.33 -12.85
N GLU A 251 -8.16 -12.64 -13.12
CA GLU A 251 -7.09 -13.61 -12.84
C GLU A 251 -5.82 -13.30 -13.66
N SER A 252 -5.96 -13.02 -14.96
CA SER A 252 -4.85 -12.61 -15.82
C SER A 252 -4.18 -11.33 -15.33
N ALA A 253 -4.97 -10.35 -14.84
CA ALA A 253 -4.47 -9.12 -14.25
C ALA A 253 -3.71 -9.41 -12.94
N LEU A 254 -4.29 -10.24 -12.05
CA LEU A 254 -3.69 -10.65 -10.80
C LEU A 254 -2.37 -11.39 -11.03
N MET A 255 -2.34 -12.36 -11.93
CA MET A 255 -1.13 -13.15 -12.22
C MET A 255 0.01 -12.30 -12.75
N LEU A 256 -0.26 -11.31 -13.61
CA LEU A 256 0.77 -10.37 -14.05
C LEU A 256 1.30 -9.51 -12.91
N VAL A 257 0.41 -8.99 -12.07
CA VAL A 257 0.79 -8.22 -10.87
C VAL A 257 1.66 -9.09 -9.95
N CYS A 258 1.25 -10.33 -9.67
CA CYS A 258 1.99 -11.28 -8.86
C CYS A 258 3.37 -11.59 -9.43
N ALA A 259 3.47 -11.85 -10.73
CA ALA A 259 4.74 -12.09 -11.40
C ALA A 259 5.69 -10.89 -11.26
N ARG A 260 5.15 -9.67 -11.38
CA ARG A 260 5.93 -8.45 -11.20
C ARG A 260 6.36 -8.22 -9.77
N LEU A 261 5.48 -8.46 -8.81
CA LEU A 261 5.78 -8.39 -7.38
C LEU A 261 6.84 -9.43 -6.98
N ARG A 262 6.73 -10.66 -7.47
CA ARG A 262 7.74 -11.72 -7.26
C ARG A 262 9.11 -11.29 -7.79
N TYR A 263 9.15 -10.70 -8.98
CA TYR A 263 10.39 -10.17 -9.55
C TYR A 263 10.98 -9.05 -8.70
N ILE A 264 10.17 -8.11 -8.21
CA ILE A 264 10.63 -7.03 -7.31
C ILE A 264 11.16 -7.63 -6.00
N ALA A 265 10.45 -8.59 -5.44
CA ALA A 265 10.84 -9.29 -4.21
C ALA A 265 12.14 -10.11 -4.34
N SER A 266 12.50 -10.56 -5.54
CA SER A 266 13.77 -11.29 -5.76
C SER A 266 14.99 -10.40 -5.91
N ASN A 267 14.81 -9.08 -6.05
CA ASN A 267 15.90 -8.12 -6.25
C ASN A 267 16.38 -7.51 -4.92
N ASP A 268 17.34 -6.59 -5.01
CA ASP A 268 17.91 -5.84 -3.87
C ASP A 268 16.87 -5.09 -3.02
N TRP A 269 15.64 -4.91 -3.53
CA TRP A 269 14.58 -4.22 -2.82
C TRP A 269 14.23 -4.92 -1.49
N SER A 270 14.18 -6.24 -1.46
CA SER A 270 13.90 -7.04 -0.24
C SER A 270 15.17 -7.31 0.59
N LYS A 271 16.34 -7.29 -0.03
CA LYS A 271 17.63 -7.63 0.62
C LYS A 271 18.21 -6.47 1.43
N LYS A 272 17.76 -5.23 1.20
CA LYS A 272 18.23 -4.05 1.93
C LYS A 272 17.37 -3.82 3.16
N ARG A 273 18.02 -3.76 4.33
CA ARG A 273 17.35 -3.40 5.59
C ARG A 273 16.65 -2.06 5.46
N TYR A 274 15.38 -2.03 5.77
CA TYR A 274 14.53 -0.84 5.62
C TYR A 274 14.42 -0.03 6.89
N LEU A 275 14.33 -0.70 8.04
CA LEU A 275 14.24 -0.11 9.38
C LEU A 275 15.15 -0.86 10.36
N ASN A 276 15.65 -0.15 11.37
CA ASN A 276 16.28 -0.77 12.54
C ASN A 276 15.22 -1.04 13.60
N MET A 277 14.70 -2.26 13.63
CA MET A 277 13.57 -2.64 14.48
C MET A 277 13.92 -2.70 15.97
N LYS A 278 15.21 -2.64 16.35
CA LYS A 278 15.62 -2.55 17.76
C LYS A 278 14.93 -1.40 18.47
N HIS A 279 14.76 -0.24 17.83
CA HIS A 279 14.06 0.89 18.40
C HIS A 279 12.60 0.56 18.79
N LEU A 280 11.89 -0.24 17.98
CA LEU A 280 10.54 -0.68 18.30
C LEU A 280 10.54 -1.68 19.46
N THR A 281 11.46 -2.64 19.43
CA THR A 281 11.60 -3.65 20.49
C THR A 281 11.90 -2.98 21.84
N ASP A 282 12.83 -2.03 21.88
CA ASP A 282 13.19 -1.28 23.09
C ASP A 282 12.01 -0.43 23.60
N MET A 283 11.21 0.15 22.70
CA MET A 283 10.01 0.91 23.07
C MET A 283 8.95 -0.01 23.72
N LEU A 284 8.62 -1.12 23.08
CA LEU A 284 7.64 -2.09 23.56
C LEU A 284 8.05 -2.71 24.91
N ALA A 285 9.35 -3.00 25.09
CA ALA A 285 9.87 -3.50 26.35
C ALA A 285 9.68 -2.49 27.50
N LYS A 286 9.87 -1.19 27.23
CA LYS A 286 9.64 -0.12 28.21
C LYS A 286 8.16 0.01 28.58
N GLU A 287 7.26 -0.08 27.60
CA GLU A 287 5.80 -0.05 27.83
C GLU A 287 5.38 -1.19 28.76
N LEU A 288 5.79 -2.42 28.47
CA LEU A 288 5.49 -3.60 29.30
C LEU A 288 6.03 -3.45 30.74
N TYR A 289 7.24 -2.89 30.89
CA TYR A 289 7.82 -2.65 32.22
C TYR A 289 7.06 -1.59 33.03
N CYS A 290 6.55 -0.56 32.36
CA CYS A 290 5.73 0.46 33.01
C CYS A 290 4.36 -0.09 33.43
N GLU A 291 3.70 -0.91 32.60
CA GLU A 291 2.42 -1.55 32.91
C GLU A 291 2.55 -2.52 34.10
N ALA A 292 3.63 -3.31 34.14
CA ALA A 292 3.91 -4.24 35.26
C ALA A 292 4.21 -3.55 36.61
N LYS A 293 4.53 -2.27 36.60
CA LYS A 293 4.73 -1.48 37.83
C LYS A 293 3.45 -0.81 38.37
N ILE A 294 2.40 -0.74 37.57
CA ILE A 294 1.14 -0.08 37.89
C ILE A 294 0.08 -1.11 38.32
N SER A 295 0.26 -2.38 37.97
CA SER A 295 -0.55 -3.51 38.44
C SER A 295 0.03 -4.12 39.70
#